data_24728bca4c63041d87e290b4ddb07972
#
_entry.id   24728bca4c63041d87e290b4ddb07972
#
_cell.length_a   1.000
_cell.length_b   1.000
_cell.length_c   1.000
_cell.angle_alpha   90.00
_cell.angle_beta   90.00
_cell.angle_gamma   90.00
#
_symmetry.space_group_name_H-M   'P 1'
#
loop_
_entity.id
_entity.type
_entity.pdbx_description
1 polymer ?
#
loop_
_entity_poly.entity_id
_entity_poly.type
_entity_poly.pdbx_seq_one_letter_code
_entity_poly.pdbx_strand_id
1 'polypeptide(L)'
;MSNNELTIVINTFKSEEKIHNCLNSVNIDQKVIVVENSDNENFKKQIEKKYSNVQCILTGENLGYAKGNNLGLSQVKTKYALILNPDASLEEDTLKNFLHSANKIKDFSIIGPAKQDELSFHDKNEDRNEIFEVENLKGFAMFLNLTEFKDIGFFDEG
;
A
#
# COMPACT_ATOMS: atom_id res chain seq x y z
N MET A 1 -2.62 17.49 -8.51
CA MET A 1 -2.67 16.29 -9.39
C MET A 1 -3.73 15.38 -8.81
N SER A 2 -4.69 14.93 -9.61
CA SER A 2 -5.79 14.10 -9.08
C SER A 2 -5.25 12.75 -8.63
N ASN A 3 -5.46 12.41 -7.36
CA ASN A 3 -5.14 11.12 -6.74
C ASN A 3 -5.96 9.93 -7.32
N ASN A 4 -6.48 10.09 -8.54
CA ASN A 4 -7.36 9.12 -9.18
C ASN A 4 -6.62 7.91 -9.80
N GLU A 5 -5.29 7.91 -9.81
CA GLU A 5 -4.49 6.82 -10.39
C GLU A 5 -4.02 5.78 -9.37
N LEU A 6 -4.20 6.06 -8.08
CA LEU A 6 -3.69 5.24 -6.97
C LEU A 6 -4.79 4.92 -5.97
N THR A 7 -4.85 3.67 -5.51
CA THR A 7 -5.64 3.23 -4.36
C THR A 7 -4.71 2.60 -3.33
N ILE A 8 -4.89 2.93 -2.05
CA ILE A 8 -4.15 2.28 -0.96
C ILE A 8 -4.95 1.06 -0.49
N VAL A 9 -4.25 -0.06 -0.27
CA VAL A 9 -4.81 -1.30 0.28
C VAL A 9 -4.13 -1.58 1.61
N ILE A 10 -4.92 -1.71 2.67
CA ILE A 10 -4.45 -2.02 4.02
C ILE A 10 -5.11 -3.32 4.45
N ASN A 11 -4.29 -4.37 4.61
CA ASN A 11 -4.73 -5.64 5.14
C ASN A 11 -4.50 -5.66 6.66
N THR A 12 -5.54 -5.88 7.45
CA THR A 12 -5.49 -5.76 8.91
C THR A 12 -6.18 -6.94 9.62
N PHE A 13 -5.70 -7.25 10.82
CA PHE A 13 -6.29 -8.22 11.73
C PHE A 13 -5.98 -7.80 13.16
N LYS A 14 -7.02 -7.51 13.94
CA LYS A 14 -6.89 -7.07 15.34
C LYS A 14 -5.93 -5.88 15.53
N SER A 15 -5.99 -4.90 14.62
CA SER A 15 -5.09 -3.73 14.62
C SER A 15 -5.84 -2.41 14.80
N GLU A 16 -6.98 -2.44 15.49
CA GLU A 16 -7.89 -1.29 15.68
C GLU A 16 -7.18 -0.05 16.23
N GLU A 17 -6.22 -0.24 17.14
CA GLU A 17 -5.47 0.89 17.73
C GLU A 17 -4.41 1.46 16.75
N LYS A 18 -3.74 0.59 16.00
CA LYS A 18 -2.60 0.97 15.15
C LYS A 18 -3.04 1.64 13.85
N ILE A 19 -4.12 1.14 13.25
CA ILE A 19 -4.58 1.58 11.93
C ILE A 19 -4.95 3.07 11.90
N HIS A 20 -5.33 3.65 13.02
CA HIS A 20 -5.68 5.06 13.08
C HIS A 20 -4.50 5.99 12.77
N ASN A 21 -3.29 5.66 13.22
CA ASN A 21 -2.10 6.43 12.89
C ASN A 21 -1.79 6.34 11.40
N CYS A 22 -1.92 5.14 10.81
CA CYS A 22 -1.75 4.92 9.38
C CYS A 22 -2.75 5.78 8.58
N LEU A 23 -4.05 5.68 8.88
CA LEU A 23 -5.09 6.40 8.15
C LEU A 23 -5.02 7.92 8.34
N ASN A 24 -4.59 8.40 9.51
CA ASN A 24 -4.37 9.84 9.75
C ASN A 24 -3.22 10.41 8.91
N SER A 25 -2.27 9.57 8.47
CA SER A 25 -1.18 9.99 7.59
C SER A 25 -1.56 10.00 6.09
N VAL A 26 -2.74 9.48 5.75
CA VAL A 26 -3.26 9.45 4.39
C VAL A 26 -4.14 10.67 4.14
N ASN A 27 -3.91 11.37 3.01
CA ASN A 27 -4.75 12.49 2.62
C ASN A 27 -6.21 12.03 2.40
N ILE A 28 -7.19 12.83 2.84
CA ILE A 28 -8.62 12.54 2.74
C ILE A 28 -9.12 12.33 1.29
N ASP A 29 -8.44 12.90 0.32
CA ASP A 29 -8.76 12.73 -1.10
C ASP A 29 -8.24 11.40 -1.68
N GLN A 30 -7.39 10.68 -0.93
CA GLN A 30 -6.79 9.42 -1.34
C GLN A 30 -7.70 8.24 -1.01
N LYS A 31 -8.09 7.47 -2.02
CA LYS A 31 -8.90 6.26 -1.84
C LYS A 31 -8.17 5.18 -1.06
N VAL A 32 -8.83 4.60 -0.07
CA VAL A 32 -8.30 3.52 0.76
C VAL A 32 -9.28 2.36 0.83
N ILE A 33 -8.78 1.15 0.62
CA ILE A 33 -9.49 -0.12 0.87
C ILE A 33 -8.84 -0.76 2.09
N VAL A 34 -9.63 -0.98 3.14
CA VAL A 34 -9.21 -1.73 4.32
C VAL A 34 -9.82 -3.12 4.24
N VAL A 35 -8.99 -4.16 4.26
CA VAL A 35 -9.43 -5.56 4.37
C VAL A 35 -9.24 -5.97 5.82
N GLU A 36 -10.33 -6.08 6.54
CA GLU A 36 -10.33 -6.55 7.94
C GLU A 36 -10.56 -8.07 7.97
N ASN A 37 -9.55 -8.81 8.41
CA ASN A 37 -9.54 -10.27 8.46
C ASN A 37 -10.36 -10.82 9.63
N SER A 38 -11.59 -10.34 9.76
CA SER A 38 -12.56 -10.79 10.77
C SER A 38 -13.99 -10.45 10.33
N ASP A 39 -14.95 -10.72 11.21
CA ASP A 39 -16.38 -10.37 11.09
C ASP A 39 -16.73 -9.14 11.94
N ASN A 40 -15.77 -8.27 12.30
CA ASN A 40 -15.96 -7.14 13.20
C ASN A 40 -16.73 -5.99 12.54
N GLU A 41 -18.06 -6.12 12.52
CA GLU A 41 -18.99 -5.10 11.98
C GLU A 41 -18.87 -3.75 12.71
N ASN A 42 -18.53 -3.76 14.01
CA ASN A 42 -18.36 -2.51 14.77
C ASN A 42 -17.14 -1.74 14.28
N PHE A 43 -16.01 -2.42 14.07
CA PHE A 43 -14.82 -1.82 13.52
C PHE A 43 -15.10 -1.21 12.13
N LYS A 44 -15.75 -1.97 11.23
CA LYS A 44 -16.12 -1.48 9.90
C LYS A 44 -16.93 -0.20 9.99
N LYS A 45 -18.01 -0.18 10.77
CA LYS A 45 -18.88 1.00 10.94
C LYS A 45 -18.12 2.22 11.50
N GLN A 46 -17.23 1.99 12.47
CA GLN A 46 -16.45 3.06 13.08
C GLN A 46 -15.44 3.67 12.11
N ILE A 47 -14.71 2.82 11.35
CA ILE A 47 -13.65 3.28 10.45
C ILE A 47 -14.22 4.01 9.24
N GLU A 48 -15.29 3.49 8.63
CA GLU A 48 -15.97 4.14 7.50
C GLU A 48 -16.68 5.44 7.90
N LYS A 49 -17.20 5.52 9.13
CA LYS A 49 -17.77 6.75 9.68
C LYS A 49 -16.72 7.83 9.92
N LYS A 50 -15.54 7.43 10.40
CA LYS A 50 -14.46 8.36 10.77
C LYS A 50 -13.67 8.83 9.54
N TYR A 51 -13.49 7.99 8.55
CA TYR A 51 -12.68 8.24 7.36
C TYR A 51 -13.53 8.07 6.10
N SER A 52 -13.99 9.17 5.52
CA SER A 52 -14.89 9.17 4.35
C SER A 52 -14.26 8.61 3.07
N ASN A 53 -12.94 8.52 3.02
CA ASN A 53 -12.17 7.96 1.91
C ASN A 53 -11.88 6.46 2.06
N VAL A 54 -12.34 5.83 3.14
CA VAL A 54 -12.12 4.41 3.45
C VAL A 54 -13.34 3.59 3.08
N GLN A 55 -13.09 2.49 2.38
CA GLN A 55 -14.02 1.37 2.20
C GLN A 55 -13.46 0.16 2.96
N CYS A 56 -14.21 -0.41 3.89
CA CYS A 56 -13.82 -1.58 4.67
C CYS A 56 -14.52 -2.85 4.18
N ILE A 57 -13.74 -3.91 3.96
CA ILE A 57 -14.20 -5.24 3.56
C ILE A 57 -13.94 -6.17 4.74
N LEU A 58 -14.99 -6.86 5.20
CA LEU A 58 -14.87 -7.92 6.19
C LEU A 58 -14.70 -9.27 5.47
N THR A 59 -13.77 -10.08 5.93
CA THR A 59 -13.50 -11.40 5.36
C THR A 59 -14.27 -12.54 6.05
N GLY A 60 -14.78 -12.26 7.26
CA GLY A 60 -15.43 -13.27 8.12
C GLY A 60 -14.45 -14.18 8.86
N GLU A 61 -13.22 -14.30 8.41
CA GLU A 61 -12.16 -15.11 9.01
C GLU A 61 -10.77 -14.52 8.71
N ASN A 62 -9.72 -15.01 9.37
CA ASN A 62 -8.37 -14.58 9.11
C ASN A 62 -7.78 -15.26 7.87
N LEU A 63 -7.81 -14.58 6.73
CA LEU A 63 -7.24 -15.05 5.46
C LEU A 63 -5.70 -14.95 5.41
N GLY A 64 -5.08 -14.27 6.37
CA GLY A 64 -3.65 -14.00 6.36
C GLY A 64 -3.23 -12.88 5.41
N TYR A 65 -1.92 -12.76 5.19
CA TYR A 65 -1.34 -11.62 4.45
C TYR A 65 -1.64 -11.69 2.95
N ALA A 66 -1.32 -12.80 2.29
CA ALA A 66 -1.44 -12.93 0.85
C ALA A 66 -2.89 -12.83 0.36
N LYS A 67 -3.77 -13.69 0.89
CA LYS A 67 -5.19 -13.71 0.52
C LYS A 67 -5.90 -12.40 0.82
N GLY A 68 -5.63 -11.81 2.00
CA GLY A 68 -6.22 -10.52 2.38
C GLY A 68 -5.80 -9.39 1.43
N ASN A 69 -4.50 -9.29 1.09
CA ASN A 69 -4.03 -8.32 0.10
C ASN A 69 -4.60 -8.59 -1.30
N ASN A 70 -4.65 -9.84 -1.74
CA ASN A 70 -5.24 -10.21 -3.03
C ASN A 70 -6.72 -9.81 -3.12
N LEU A 71 -7.48 -10.03 -2.04
CA LEU A 71 -8.87 -9.58 -1.97
C LEU A 71 -8.98 -8.06 -2.10
N GLY A 72 -8.15 -7.30 -1.38
CA GLY A 72 -8.10 -5.84 -1.50
C GLY A 72 -7.73 -5.38 -2.91
N LEU A 73 -6.68 -5.96 -3.49
CA LEU A 73 -6.22 -5.66 -4.85
C LEU A 73 -7.26 -5.96 -5.92
N SER A 74 -8.09 -7.00 -5.74
CA SER A 74 -9.18 -7.35 -6.67
C SER A 74 -10.24 -6.24 -6.78
N GLN A 75 -10.36 -5.39 -5.76
CA GLN A 75 -11.30 -4.26 -5.73
C GLN A 75 -10.70 -2.95 -6.28
N VAL A 76 -9.39 -2.90 -6.51
CA VAL A 76 -8.70 -1.72 -7.03
C VAL A 76 -9.02 -1.54 -8.51
N LYS A 77 -9.46 -0.32 -8.87
CA LYS A 77 -9.79 0.07 -10.25
C LYS A 77 -8.82 1.09 -10.84
N THR A 78 -7.87 1.54 -10.01
CA THR A 78 -6.83 2.48 -10.42
C THR A 78 -5.65 1.75 -11.07
N LYS A 79 -4.82 2.49 -11.80
CA LYS A 79 -3.62 1.95 -12.46
C LYS A 79 -2.61 1.40 -11.44
N TYR A 80 -2.48 2.10 -10.31
CA TYR A 80 -1.55 1.76 -9.24
C TYR A 80 -2.27 1.37 -7.96
N ALA A 81 -1.64 0.54 -7.17
CA ALA A 81 -2.03 0.24 -5.79
C ALA A 81 -0.81 0.40 -4.86
N LEU A 82 -1.04 0.90 -3.66
CA LEU A 82 -0.06 0.86 -2.58
C LEU A 82 -0.56 -0.09 -1.50
N ILE A 83 0.11 -1.23 -1.34
CA ILE A 83 -0.07 -2.06 -0.14
C ILE A 83 0.68 -1.39 1.01
N LEU A 84 -0.02 -1.16 2.11
CA LEU A 84 0.51 -0.49 3.28
C LEU A 84 0.12 -1.26 4.54
N ASN A 85 1.09 -1.53 5.40
CA ASN A 85 0.80 -2.17 6.69
C ASN A 85 0.00 -1.23 7.60
N PRO A 86 -0.90 -1.76 8.46
CA PRO A 86 -1.73 -0.94 9.35
C PRO A 86 -0.96 -0.18 10.44
N ASP A 87 0.31 -0.52 10.66
CA ASP A 87 1.22 0.15 11.60
C ASP A 87 2.28 1.04 10.94
N ALA A 88 2.20 1.21 9.61
CA ALA A 88 3.02 2.16 8.87
C ALA A 88 2.36 3.56 8.84
N SER A 89 3.17 4.58 8.64
CA SER A 89 2.72 5.97 8.42
C SER A 89 3.40 6.55 7.20
N LEU A 90 2.68 7.37 6.43
CA LEU A 90 3.20 8.05 5.25
C LEU A 90 3.70 9.45 5.64
N GLU A 91 4.88 9.82 5.15
CA GLU A 91 5.33 11.21 5.15
C GLU A 91 4.60 11.99 4.05
N GLU A 92 4.56 13.32 4.16
CA GLU A 92 3.78 14.21 3.29
C GLU A 92 4.02 13.98 1.79
N ASP A 93 5.26 13.77 1.37
CA ASP A 93 5.62 13.58 -0.05
C ASP A 93 5.67 12.11 -0.49
N THR A 94 5.36 11.14 0.37
CA THR A 94 5.56 9.71 0.05
C THR A 94 4.80 9.28 -1.20
N LEU A 95 3.50 9.58 -1.30
CA LEU A 95 2.68 9.19 -2.45
C LEU A 95 3.13 9.91 -3.74
N LYS A 96 3.50 11.17 -3.63
CA LYS A 96 4.04 11.96 -4.74
C LYS A 96 5.36 11.37 -5.25
N ASN A 97 6.23 10.93 -4.35
CA ASN A 97 7.50 10.32 -4.70
C ASN A 97 7.32 8.96 -5.39
N PHE A 98 6.37 8.12 -4.95
CA PHE A 98 6.02 6.88 -5.64
C PHE A 98 5.51 7.16 -7.07
N LEU A 99 4.59 8.09 -7.24
CA LEU A 99 4.06 8.46 -8.56
C LEU A 99 5.15 9.07 -9.46
N HIS A 100 6.06 9.87 -8.90
CA HIS A 100 7.20 10.39 -9.63
C HIS A 100 8.13 9.28 -10.10
N SER A 101 8.43 8.31 -9.24
CA SER A 101 9.24 7.14 -9.58
C SER A 101 8.57 6.30 -10.67
N ALA A 102 7.26 6.09 -10.58
CA ALA A 102 6.49 5.37 -11.60
C ALA A 102 6.51 6.04 -12.98
N ASN A 103 6.60 7.36 -13.01
CA ASN A 103 6.73 8.12 -14.28
C ASN A 103 8.14 8.04 -14.86
N LYS A 104 9.17 7.87 -14.02
CA LYS A 104 10.56 7.70 -14.47
C LYS A 104 10.81 6.28 -14.99
N ILE A 105 10.28 5.26 -14.28
CA ILE A 105 10.45 3.85 -14.64
C ILE A 105 9.15 3.37 -15.28
N LYS A 106 9.14 3.21 -16.58
CA LYS A 106 7.92 2.78 -17.29
C LYS A 106 7.60 1.31 -17.08
N ASP A 107 8.63 0.48 -16.97
CA ASP A 107 8.52 -0.98 -16.91
C ASP A 107 8.89 -1.48 -15.51
N PHE A 108 7.93 -1.48 -14.58
CA PHE A 108 8.10 -2.03 -13.25
C PHE A 108 6.82 -2.72 -12.77
N SER A 109 6.98 -3.74 -11.97
CA SER A 109 5.86 -4.42 -11.30
C SER A 109 5.65 -3.89 -9.88
N ILE A 110 6.74 -3.71 -9.12
CA ILE A 110 6.71 -3.28 -7.72
C ILE A 110 7.83 -2.28 -7.43
N ILE A 111 7.52 -1.21 -6.71
CA ILE A 111 8.48 -0.28 -6.11
C ILE A 111 8.26 -0.26 -4.59
N GLY A 112 9.33 -0.29 -3.82
CA GLY A 112 9.30 -0.12 -2.36
C GLY A 112 10.17 1.03 -1.89
N PRO A 113 9.97 1.54 -0.67
CA PRO A 113 10.86 2.52 -0.08
C PRO A 113 12.22 1.89 0.24
N ALA A 114 13.30 2.61 -0.07
CA ALA A 114 14.65 2.22 0.34
C ALA A 114 14.87 2.49 1.83
N LYS A 115 15.60 1.61 2.50
CA LYS A 115 16.05 1.85 3.87
C LYS A 115 17.33 2.69 3.87
N GLN A 116 17.52 3.44 4.96
CA GLN A 116 18.66 4.32 5.11
C GLN A 116 20.00 3.57 5.16
N ASP A 117 20.02 2.34 5.65
CA ASP A 117 21.19 1.45 5.65
C ASP A 117 21.46 0.86 4.27
N GLU A 118 20.44 0.62 3.45
CA GLU A 118 20.58 0.19 2.04
C GLU A 118 21.19 1.30 1.17
N LEU A 119 20.91 2.58 1.48
CA LEU A 119 21.48 3.74 0.80
C LEU A 119 22.98 3.94 1.09
N SER A 120 23.53 3.36 2.17
CA SER A 120 24.94 3.51 2.56
C SER A 120 25.91 2.65 1.71
N PHE A 121 25.41 1.69 0.95
CA PHE A 121 26.19 0.84 0.04
C PHE A 121 26.31 1.44 -1.38
N HIS A 122 25.44 2.35 -1.74
CA HIS A 122 25.54 3.12 -2.97
C HIS A 122 26.26 4.45 -2.65
N ASP A 123 27.26 4.76 -3.43
CA ASP A 123 28.28 5.78 -3.23
C ASP A 123 27.77 7.11 -2.63
N LYS A 124 28.48 7.64 -1.64
CA LYS A 124 28.15 8.84 -0.86
C LYS A 124 28.01 10.16 -1.68
N ASN A 125 28.12 10.09 -2.99
CA ASN A 125 28.12 11.23 -3.91
C ASN A 125 26.93 11.28 -4.87
N GLU A 126 25.97 10.35 -4.80
CA GLU A 126 24.85 10.32 -5.73
C GLU A 126 23.55 10.81 -5.09
N ASP A 127 22.78 11.50 -5.91
CA ASP A 127 21.53 12.18 -5.58
C ASP A 127 20.57 11.21 -4.84
N ARG A 128 20.05 11.58 -3.67
CA ARG A 128 19.11 10.81 -2.85
C ARG A 128 17.80 10.43 -3.57
N ASN A 129 17.71 10.71 -4.87
CA ASN A 129 16.57 10.45 -5.74
C ASN A 129 16.80 9.29 -6.72
N GLU A 130 17.83 8.47 -6.53
CA GLU A 130 18.07 7.33 -7.40
C GLU A 130 17.14 6.16 -7.11
N ILE A 131 16.69 5.54 -8.20
CA ILE A 131 15.89 4.32 -8.17
C ILE A 131 16.81 3.19 -8.64
N PHE A 132 16.90 2.13 -7.87
CA PHE A 132 17.76 0.98 -8.15
C PHE A 132 17.00 -0.34 -8.00
N GLU A 133 17.45 -1.35 -8.74
CA GLU A 133 16.92 -2.70 -8.63
C GLU A 133 17.42 -3.39 -7.38
N VAL A 134 16.54 -4.15 -6.71
CA VAL A 134 16.87 -4.94 -5.52
C VAL A 134 16.31 -6.36 -5.66
N GLU A 135 16.98 -7.32 -5.02
CA GLU A 135 16.51 -8.71 -5.00
C GLU A 135 15.26 -8.90 -4.13
N ASN A 136 15.09 -8.07 -3.10
CA ASN A 136 14.00 -8.20 -2.13
C ASN A 136 13.45 -6.85 -1.72
N LEU A 137 12.13 -6.74 -1.68
CA LEU A 137 11.40 -5.60 -1.15
C LEU A 137 10.77 -5.94 0.22
N LYS A 138 10.65 -4.92 1.07
CA LYS A 138 9.96 -5.08 2.36
C LYS A 138 8.46 -4.95 2.18
N GLY A 139 7.71 -5.90 2.76
CA GLY A 139 6.26 -5.99 2.60
C GLY A 139 5.43 -4.92 3.31
N PHE A 140 6.04 -3.99 4.07
CA PHE A 140 5.29 -2.98 4.82
C PHE A 140 4.72 -1.85 3.94
N ALA A 141 5.35 -1.59 2.79
CA ALA A 141 4.88 -0.64 1.78
C ALA A 141 5.34 -1.09 0.38
N MET A 142 4.41 -1.49 -0.46
CA MET A 142 4.68 -1.94 -1.83
C MET A 142 3.78 -1.20 -2.81
N PHE A 143 4.39 -0.40 -3.67
CA PHE A 143 3.70 0.32 -4.73
C PHE A 143 3.70 -0.54 -6.00
N LEU A 144 2.51 -0.92 -6.46
CA LEU A 144 2.30 -1.88 -7.54
C LEU A 144 1.83 -1.17 -8.81
N ASN A 145 2.44 -1.51 -9.94
CA ASN A 145 1.87 -1.26 -11.26
C ASN A 145 0.92 -2.42 -11.59
N LEU A 146 -0.39 -2.20 -11.46
CA LEU A 146 -1.36 -3.28 -11.60
C LEU A 146 -1.48 -3.83 -13.02
N THR A 147 -1.07 -3.10 -14.04
CA THR A 147 -1.01 -3.62 -15.41
C THR A 147 -0.01 -4.78 -15.47
N GLU A 148 1.23 -4.53 -15.05
CA GLU A 148 2.29 -5.54 -15.05
C GLU A 148 2.08 -6.62 -13.97
N PHE A 149 1.61 -6.21 -12.79
CA PHE A 149 1.41 -7.11 -11.66
C PHE A 149 0.32 -8.16 -11.92
N LYS A 150 -0.73 -7.80 -12.65
CA LYS A 150 -1.79 -8.74 -13.04
C LYS A 150 -1.29 -9.81 -14.02
N ASP A 151 -0.35 -9.47 -14.88
CA ASP A 151 0.20 -10.40 -15.87
C ASP A 151 1.10 -11.47 -15.24
N ILE A 152 1.81 -11.13 -14.16
CA ILE A 152 2.62 -12.09 -13.39
C ILE A 152 1.84 -12.84 -12.30
N GLY A 153 0.59 -12.47 -12.06
CA GLY A 153 -0.27 -13.01 -11.00
C GLY A 153 -0.22 -12.19 -9.72
N PHE A 154 -1.14 -12.48 -8.81
CA PHE A 154 -1.19 -11.88 -7.47
C PHE A 154 -0.23 -12.61 -6.52
N PHE A 155 -0.25 -12.25 -5.23
CA PHE A 155 0.55 -12.94 -4.21
C PHE A 155 0.19 -14.42 -4.13
N ASP A 156 1.21 -15.26 -3.95
CA ASP A 156 1.03 -16.69 -3.70
C ASP A 156 0.29 -16.90 -2.37
N GLU A 157 -0.79 -17.63 -2.43
CA GLU A 157 -1.66 -17.87 -1.29
C GLU A 157 -1.32 -19.14 -0.49
N GLY A 158 -0.32 -19.91 -0.96
CA GLY A 158 0.14 -21.16 -0.32
C GLY A 158 -0.62 -22.39 -0.77
#